data_ba7d6ad925f295e4440ed2e86f407281
#
_entry.id   ba7d6ad925f295e4440ed2e86f407281
#
_cell.length_a   1.000
_cell.length_b   1.000
_cell.length_c   1.000
_cell.angle_alpha   90.00
_cell.angle_beta   90.00
_cell.angle_gamma   90.00
#
_symmetry.space_group_name_H-M   'P 1'
#
loop_
_entity.id
_entity.type
_entity.pdbx_description
1 polymer ?
#
loop_
_entity_poly.entity_id
_entity_poly.type
_entity_poly.pdbx_seq_one_letter_code
_entity_poly.pdbx_strand_id
1 'polypeptide(L)' 'MYAERNFKTKKALKEAVQSGEKIYTFQPGPFPPNRNGTVALEGPHYPEPHKWYAQAKVDEDGIIIKGTVK' A
#
# COMPACT_ATOMS: atom_id res chain seq x y z
N MET A 1 5.69 -4.82 -2.16
CA MET A 1 4.27 -4.98 -1.81
C MET A 1 3.43 -3.91 -2.49
N TYR A 2 2.22 -4.22 -2.86
CA TYR A 2 1.33 -3.31 -3.58
C TYR A 2 0.09 -3.00 -2.76
N ALA A 3 -0.42 -1.77 -2.93
CA ALA A 3 -1.80 -1.50 -2.55
C ALA A 3 -2.71 -2.22 -3.56
N GLU A 4 -3.92 -2.60 -3.12
CA GLU A 4 -4.83 -3.36 -4.00
C GLU A 4 -5.25 -2.58 -5.24
N ARG A 5 -5.33 -1.25 -5.14
CA ARG A 5 -5.60 -0.39 -6.30
C ARG A 5 -4.30 0.11 -6.89
N ASN A 6 -4.28 0.27 -8.20
CA ASN A 6 -3.11 0.73 -8.94
C ASN A 6 -3.01 2.25 -8.89
N PHE A 7 -2.48 2.77 -7.79
CA PHE A 7 -2.26 4.22 -7.65
C PHE A 7 -1.07 4.66 -8.51
N LYS A 8 -1.28 5.69 -9.29
CA LYS A 8 -0.23 6.22 -10.18
C LYS A 8 0.79 7.07 -9.44
N THR A 9 0.44 7.61 -8.29
CA THR A 9 1.34 8.44 -7.49
C THR A 9 1.15 8.12 -6.01
N LYS A 10 2.19 8.40 -5.23
CA LYS A 10 2.13 8.27 -3.78
C LYS A 10 1.09 9.22 -3.18
N LYS A 11 0.96 10.41 -3.76
CA LYS A 11 -0.04 11.38 -3.31
C LYS A 11 -1.45 10.82 -3.43
N ALA A 12 -1.76 10.15 -4.54
CA ALA A 12 -3.08 9.54 -4.73
C ALA A 12 -3.36 8.48 -3.67
N LEU A 13 -2.37 7.64 -3.34
CA LEU A 13 -2.50 6.67 -2.27
C LEU A 13 -2.77 7.34 -0.92
N LYS A 14 -1.98 8.38 -0.58
CA LYS A 14 -2.15 9.09 0.67
C LYS A 14 -3.54 9.69 0.79
N GLU A 15 -4.02 10.32 -0.27
CA GLU A 15 -5.35 10.94 -0.26
C GLU A 15 -6.45 9.92 -0.07
N ALA A 16 -6.36 8.77 -0.73
CA ALA A 16 -7.35 7.71 -0.58
C ALA A 16 -7.39 7.19 0.86
N VAL A 17 -6.22 6.95 1.45
CA VAL A 17 -6.14 6.47 2.83
C VAL A 17 -6.70 7.50 3.80
N GLN A 18 -6.36 8.77 3.61
CA GLN A 18 -6.82 9.84 4.51
C GLN A 18 -8.31 10.12 4.39
N SER A 19 -8.90 9.82 3.25
CA SER A 19 -10.35 9.98 3.07
C SER A 19 -11.16 8.90 3.77
N GLY A 20 -10.49 7.92 4.38
CA GLY A 20 -11.15 6.86 5.12
C GLY A 20 -11.45 5.61 4.30
N GLU A 21 -10.97 5.52 3.08
CA GLU A 21 -11.15 4.32 2.27
C GLU A 21 -10.31 3.18 2.83
N LYS A 22 -10.87 1.97 2.76
CA LYS A 22 -10.14 0.77 3.16
C LYS A 22 -9.26 0.32 2.00
N ILE A 23 -7.97 0.51 2.13
CA ILE A 23 -7.01 0.13 1.10
C ILE A 23 -6.25 -1.10 1.61
N TYR A 24 -6.53 -2.24 0.99
CA TYR A 24 -5.84 -3.48 1.30
C TYR A 24 -4.49 -3.50 0.62
N THR A 25 -3.58 -4.31 1.17
CA THR A 25 -2.27 -4.52 0.58
C THR A 25 -2.11 -5.99 0.23
N PHE A 26 -1.26 -6.28 -0.75
CA PHE A 26 -0.94 -7.66 -1.10
C PHE A 26 0.51 -7.77 -1.53
N GLN A 27 1.05 -8.98 -1.34
CA GLN A 27 2.40 -9.31 -1.73
C GLN A 27 2.32 -10.29 -2.90
N PRO A 28 2.81 -9.92 -4.10
CA PRO A 28 2.84 -10.88 -5.20
C PRO A 28 3.81 -12.03 -4.88
N GLY A 29 3.43 -13.25 -5.24
CA GLY A 29 4.25 -14.42 -5.03
C GLY A 29 3.82 -15.23 -3.81
N PRO A 30 4.63 -16.23 -3.40
CA PRO A 30 4.25 -17.19 -2.37
C PRO A 30 4.45 -16.70 -0.94
N PHE A 31 4.86 -15.45 -0.74
CA PHE A 31 5.16 -14.94 0.60
C PHE A 31 3.87 -14.62 1.35
N PRO A 32 3.81 -14.92 2.66
CA PRO A 32 2.65 -14.54 3.46
C PRO A 32 2.54 -13.01 3.56
N PRO A 33 1.32 -12.47 3.63
CA PRO A 33 1.15 -11.03 3.80
C PRO A 33 1.66 -10.57 5.16
N ASN A 34 2.24 -9.37 5.20
CA ASN A 34 2.58 -8.73 6.46
C ASN A 34 1.32 -8.19 7.11
N ARG A 35 1.23 -8.36 8.42
CA ARG A 35 0.10 -7.90 9.22
C ARG A 35 0.61 -7.25 10.49
N ASN A 36 -0.12 -6.26 10.99
CA ASN A 36 0.24 -5.55 12.22
C ASN A 36 1.67 -5.02 12.20
N GLY A 37 2.08 -4.46 11.07
CA GLY A 37 3.44 -3.99 10.96
C GLY A 37 3.63 -2.94 9.89
N THR A 38 4.87 -2.53 9.72
CA THR A 38 5.26 -1.58 8.68
C THR A 38 5.54 -2.32 7.39
N VAL A 39 4.99 -1.82 6.29
CA VAL A 39 5.19 -2.40 4.97
C VAL A 39 5.76 -1.35 4.03
N ALA A 40 6.52 -1.80 3.03
CA ALA A 40 7.00 -0.95 1.95
C ALA A 40 6.09 -1.16 0.75
N LEU A 41 5.55 -0.07 0.23
CA LEU A 41 4.66 -0.07 -0.92
C LEU A 41 5.36 0.53 -2.11
N GLU A 42 4.99 0.10 -3.29
CA GLU A 42 5.56 0.59 -4.53
C GLU A 42 4.48 0.67 -5.60
N GLY A 43 4.68 1.53 -6.54
CA GLY A 43 3.73 1.69 -7.63
C GLY A 43 4.30 2.47 -8.79
N PRO A 44 3.57 2.54 -9.91
CA PRO A 44 2.37 1.77 -10.20
C PRO A 44 2.62 0.26 -10.29
N HIS A 45 1.55 -0.52 -10.45
CA HIS A 45 1.64 -1.98 -10.50
C HIS A 45 2.41 -2.48 -11.73
N TYR A 46 3.12 -3.59 -11.55
CA TYR A 46 3.72 -4.31 -12.67
C TYR A 46 2.65 -4.58 -13.77
N PRO A 47 2.97 -4.45 -15.06
CA PRO A 47 4.32 -4.34 -15.63
C PRO A 47 4.84 -2.90 -15.80
N GLU A 48 4.14 -1.88 -15.32
CA GLU A 48 4.64 -0.53 -15.40
C GLU A 48 5.86 -0.35 -14.48
N PRO A 49 6.87 0.45 -14.89
CA PRO A 49 8.00 0.74 -14.00
C PRO A 49 7.54 1.42 -12.72
N HIS A 50 8.08 1.01 -11.60
CA HIS A 50 7.77 1.64 -10.32
C HIS A 50 8.33 3.06 -10.29
N LYS A 51 7.47 4.02 -10.01
CA LYS A 51 7.83 5.45 -10.01
C LYS A 51 7.76 6.07 -8.63
N TRP A 52 7.15 5.39 -7.67
CA TRP A 52 7.05 5.89 -6.31
C TRP A 52 7.17 4.75 -5.32
N TYR A 53 7.63 5.11 -4.11
CA TYR A 53 7.78 4.19 -2.99
C TYR A 53 7.24 4.85 -1.75
N ALA A 54 6.62 4.08 -0.87
CA ALA A 54 6.07 4.58 0.37
C ALA A 54 6.20 3.53 1.46
N GLN A 55 6.17 4.00 2.71
CA GLN A 55 6.03 3.13 3.86
C GLN A 55 4.68 3.40 4.50
N ALA A 56 4.07 2.37 5.05
CA ALA A 56 2.80 2.49 5.74
C ALA A 56 2.71 1.40 6.80
N LYS A 57 1.82 1.59 7.76
CA LYS A 57 1.48 0.54 8.70
C LYS A 57 0.16 -0.08 8.29
N VAL A 58 0.05 -1.39 8.49
CA VAL A 58 -1.17 -2.13 8.21
C VAL A 58 -1.66 -2.79 9.47
N ASP A 59 -2.97 -3.02 9.52
CA ASP A 59 -3.60 -3.72 10.63
C ASP A 59 -3.57 -5.24 10.41
N GLU A 60 -4.29 -5.98 11.27
CA GLU A 60 -4.32 -7.44 11.20
C GLU A 60 -4.95 -7.97 9.91
N ASP A 61 -5.72 -7.14 9.21
CA ASP A 61 -6.36 -7.53 7.94
C ASP A 61 -5.54 -7.10 6.72
N GLY A 62 -4.38 -6.46 6.95
CA GLY A 62 -3.55 -5.96 5.85
C GLY A 62 -4.05 -4.65 5.26
N ILE A 63 -4.90 -3.93 5.99
CA ILE A 63 -5.45 -2.64 5.57
C ILE A 63 -4.54 -1.53 6.05
N ILE A 64 -4.24 -0.57 5.17
CA ILE A 64 -3.37 0.56 5.51
C ILE A 64 -4.05 1.44 6.57
N ILE A 65 -3.33 1.72 7.64
CA ILE A 65 -3.82 2.55 8.73
C ILE A 65 -3.70 4.02 8.36
N LYS A 66 -4.80 4.77 8.55
CA LYS A 66 -4.86 6.19 8.24
C LYS A 66 -3.75 6.95 8.98
N GLY A 67 -3.09 7.87 8.27
CA GLY A 67 -2.04 8.71 8.86
C GLY A 67 -0.66 8.08 8.92
N THR A 68 -0.50 6.86 8.40
CA THR A 68 0.79 6.16 8.50
C THR A 68 1.60 6.14 7.20
N VAL A 69 1.01 6.57 6.08
CA VAL A 69 1.70 6.58 4.78
C VAL A 69 2.76 7.67 4.75
N LYS A 70 3.99 7.30 4.40
CA LYS A 70 5.13 8.23 4.33
C LYS A 70 5.86 8.15 3.01
#